data_5ccda55ebfedac7091397c04cb1e7d12
#
_entry.id   5ccda55ebfedac7091397c04cb1e7d12
#
_cell.length_a   1.000
_cell.length_b   1.000
_cell.length_c   1.000
_cell.angle_alpha   90.00
_cell.angle_beta   90.00
_cell.angle_gamma   90.00
#
_symmetry.space_group_name_H-M   'P 1'
#
loop_
_entity.id
_entity.type
_entity.pdbx_description
1 polymer ?
#
loop_
_entity_poly.entity_id
_entity_poly.type
_entity_poly.pdbx_seq_one_letter_code
_entity_poly.pdbx_strand_id
1 'polypeptide(L)'
;MLFRSVKVATGEMCQNRILFKQFIMRGAIDVVQLDNCRLAGLNEVLAVLLMAAKYDLPVCPHAGGAGLAEYVQHIAMIDYLCFSGTMDGRVCEYVDHLHEHFLTPPTVEAGRYMPPTEPGFSVQMSEAAMSRFSIADRTLRVAVN
;
A
#
# COMPACT_ATOMS: atom_id res chain seq x y z
N MET A 1 -6.66 -27.79 -8.78
CA MET A 1 -7.35 -26.50 -8.76
C MET A 1 -8.30 -26.51 -7.58
N LEU A 2 -7.98 -25.77 -6.52
CA LEU A 2 -8.90 -25.63 -5.38
C LEU A 2 -10.04 -24.71 -5.80
N PHE A 3 -11.26 -25.23 -5.83
CA PHE A 3 -12.46 -24.44 -6.09
C PHE A 3 -12.70 -23.54 -4.87
N ARG A 4 -12.30 -22.28 -4.95
CA ARG A 4 -12.58 -21.28 -3.91
C ARG A 4 -13.72 -20.39 -4.38
N SER A 5 -14.79 -20.33 -3.61
CA SER A 5 -15.92 -19.41 -3.83
C SER A 5 -15.57 -17.97 -3.47
N VAL A 6 -14.51 -17.76 -2.69
CA VAL A 6 -14.01 -16.45 -2.25
C VAL A 6 -12.55 -16.32 -2.65
N LYS A 7 -12.20 -15.17 -3.24
CA LYS A 7 -10.83 -14.85 -3.63
C LYS A 7 -9.97 -14.57 -2.38
N VAL A 8 -8.70 -14.97 -2.44
CA VAL A 8 -7.71 -14.73 -1.40
C VAL A 8 -6.83 -13.55 -1.80
N ALA A 9 -6.93 -12.46 -1.04
CA ALA A 9 -6.02 -11.33 -1.10
C ALA A 9 -4.99 -11.45 0.02
N THR A 10 -3.70 -11.40 -0.31
CA THR A 10 -2.61 -11.40 0.67
C THR A 10 -1.30 -10.96 0.02
N GLY A 11 -0.28 -10.72 0.84
CA GLY A 11 1.05 -10.30 0.42
C GLY A 11 1.63 -9.16 1.27
N GLU A 12 0.87 -8.60 2.19
CA GLU A 12 1.29 -7.48 3.06
C GLU A 12 2.57 -7.76 3.84
N MET A 13 2.82 -9.03 4.20
CA MET A 13 4.02 -9.46 4.91
C MET A 13 5.17 -9.92 4.00
N CYS A 14 4.97 -9.91 2.68
CA CYS A 14 6.01 -10.29 1.72
C CYS A 14 7.07 -9.20 1.61
N GLN A 15 8.31 -9.55 1.92
CA GLN A 15 9.44 -8.61 2.01
C GLN A 15 10.15 -8.38 0.66
N ASN A 16 9.85 -9.17 -0.37
CA ASN A 16 10.51 -9.07 -1.67
C ASN A 16 9.70 -9.74 -2.78
N ARG A 17 10.05 -9.39 -4.03
CA ARG A 17 9.46 -9.95 -5.25
C ARG A 17 9.56 -11.47 -5.38
N ILE A 18 10.53 -12.12 -4.73
CA ILE A 18 10.72 -13.57 -4.83
C ILE A 18 9.59 -14.30 -4.10
N LEU A 19 9.17 -13.81 -2.93
CA LEU A 19 8.01 -14.34 -2.21
C LEU A 19 6.73 -14.21 -3.02
N PHE A 20 6.48 -13.03 -3.59
CA PHE A 20 5.33 -12.82 -4.49
C PHE A 20 5.36 -13.78 -5.68
N LYS A 21 6.52 -13.93 -6.33
CA LYS A 21 6.69 -14.90 -7.42
C LYS A 21 6.30 -16.32 -7.00
N GLN A 22 6.72 -16.74 -5.81
CA GLN A 22 6.40 -18.08 -5.31
C GLN A 22 4.91 -18.27 -5.06
N PHE A 23 4.23 -17.29 -4.45
CA PHE A 23 2.77 -17.33 -4.24
C PHE A 23 2.00 -17.35 -5.56
N ILE A 24 2.36 -16.46 -6.48
CA ILE A 24 1.73 -16.33 -7.80
C ILE A 24 1.88 -17.65 -8.59
N MET A 25 3.11 -18.15 -8.72
CA MET A 25 3.37 -19.38 -9.49
C MET A 25 2.68 -20.62 -8.93
N ARG A 26 2.38 -20.65 -7.64
CA ARG A 26 1.63 -21.74 -7.00
C ARG A 26 0.12 -21.55 -7.04
N GLY A 27 -0.38 -20.44 -7.59
CA GLY A 27 -1.81 -20.11 -7.54
C GLY A 27 -2.33 -20.00 -6.11
N ALA A 28 -1.49 -19.54 -5.18
CA ALA A 28 -1.83 -19.47 -3.76
C ALA A 28 -2.61 -18.20 -3.42
N ILE A 29 -2.53 -17.17 -4.26
CA ILE A 29 -3.21 -15.88 -4.13
C ILE A 29 -4.02 -15.57 -5.38
N ASP A 30 -5.14 -14.89 -5.20
CA ASP A 30 -6.04 -14.46 -6.28
C ASP A 30 -5.99 -12.93 -6.46
N VAL A 31 -5.52 -12.19 -5.44
CA VAL A 31 -5.31 -10.73 -5.46
C VAL A 31 -3.97 -10.44 -4.80
N VAL A 32 -3.14 -9.64 -5.47
CA VAL A 32 -1.83 -9.24 -4.95
C VAL A 32 -2.01 -8.05 -4.01
N GLN A 33 -1.79 -8.26 -2.70
CA GLN A 33 -1.86 -7.23 -1.67
C GLN A 33 -0.45 -6.87 -1.20
N LEU A 34 0.23 -6.05 -1.98
CA LEU A 34 1.58 -5.60 -1.67
C LEU A 34 1.57 -4.44 -0.67
N ASP A 35 2.62 -4.38 0.17
CA ASP A 35 2.84 -3.29 1.13
C ASP A 35 4.15 -2.55 0.78
N ASN A 36 4.03 -1.24 0.59
CA ASN A 36 5.15 -0.39 0.18
C ASN A 36 6.22 -0.25 1.28
N CYS A 37 5.83 -0.42 2.55
CA CYS A 37 6.75 -0.35 3.69
C CYS A 37 7.49 -1.67 3.92
N ARG A 38 7.00 -2.77 3.39
CA ARG A 38 7.63 -4.09 3.49
C ARG A 38 8.61 -4.36 2.35
N LEU A 39 8.31 -3.81 1.18
CA LEU A 39 9.17 -3.92 0.00
C LEU A 39 10.32 -2.91 0.06
N ALA A 40 11.45 -3.27 -0.53
CA ALA A 40 12.67 -2.46 -0.52
C ALA A 40 12.63 -1.31 -1.55
N GLY A 41 11.51 -0.57 -1.60
CA GLY A 41 11.32 0.62 -2.42
C GLY A 41 10.60 0.36 -3.74
N LEU A 42 10.49 1.42 -4.53
CA LEU A 42 9.67 1.46 -5.74
C LEU A 42 10.05 0.39 -6.78
N ASN A 43 11.34 0.06 -6.92
CA ASN A 43 11.79 -0.95 -7.87
C ASN A 43 11.21 -2.35 -7.55
N GLU A 44 11.12 -2.71 -6.28
CA GLU A 44 10.48 -3.96 -5.85
C GLU A 44 8.96 -3.91 -6.10
N VAL A 45 8.32 -2.78 -5.80
CA VAL A 45 6.90 -2.56 -6.07
C VAL A 45 6.60 -2.75 -7.56
N LEU A 46 7.35 -2.07 -8.45
CA LEU A 46 7.17 -2.19 -9.90
C LEU A 46 7.38 -3.64 -10.38
N ALA A 47 8.35 -4.36 -9.83
CA ALA A 47 8.56 -5.76 -10.18
C ALA A 47 7.37 -6.65 -9.77
N VAL A 48 6.76 -6.37 -8.62
CA VAL A 48 5.55 -7.09 -8.17
C VAL A 48 4.35 -6.76 -9.06
N LEU A 49 4.14 -5.48 -9.41
CA LEU A 49 3.07 -5.06 -10.31
C LEU A 49 3.21 -5.69 -11.71
N LEU A 50 4.43 -5.74 -12.25
CA LEU A 50 4.73 -6.42 -13.52
C LEU A 50 4.40 -7.92 -13.47
N MET A 51 4.72 -8.58 -12.35
CA MET A 51 4.36 -9.98 -12.17
C MET A 51 2.84 -10.16 -12.07
N ALA A 52 2.15 -9.32 -11.30
CA ALA A 52 0.69 -9.35 -11.21
C ALA A 52 0.05 -9.21 -12.60
N ALA A 53 0.48 -8.21 -13.39
CA ALA A 53 0.01 -8.01 -14.75
C ALA A 53 0.30 -9.21 -15.65
N LYS A 54 1.51 -9.78 -15.59
CA LYS A 54 1.90 -10.96 -16.38
C LYS A 54 1.01 -12.18 -16.14
N TYR A 55 0.52 -12.34 -14.90
CA TYR A 55 -0.32 -13.48 -14.50
C TYR A 55 -1.80 -13.14 -14.40
N ASP A 56 -2.19 -11.95 -14.91
CA ASP A 56 -3.58 -11.45 -14.90
C ASP A 56 -4.21 -11.46 -13.50
N LEU A 57 -3.43 -11.05 -12.50
CA LEU A 57 -3.89 -10.92 -11.12
C LEU A 57 -4.22 -9.47 -10.79
N PRO A 58 -5.39 -9.19 -10.22
CA PRO A 58 -5.70 -7.86 -9.71
C PRO A 58 -4.79 -7.50 -8.53
N VAL A 59 -4.58 -6.20 -8.35
CA VAL A 59 -3.77 -5.64 -7.27
C VAL A 59 -4.68 -4.86 -6.32
N CYS A 60 -4.49 -5.06 -5.02
CA CYS A 60 -5.11 -4.28 -3.95
C CYS A 60 -4.00 -3.85 -2.98
N PRO A 61 -3.39 -2.66 -3.15
CA PRO A 61 -2.30 -2.22 -2.27
C PRO A 61 -2.76 -2.13 -0.82
N HIS A 62 -1.92 -2.61 0.11
CA HIS A 62 -2.18 -2.61 1.54
C HIS A 62 -2.03 -1.21 2.15
N ALA A 63 -3.02 -0.78 2.95
CA ALA A 63 -3.07 0.55 3.57
C ALA A 63 -3.06 0.54 5.11
N GLY A 64 -2.73 -0.58 5.74
CA GLY A 64 -2.87 -0.82 7.18
C GLY A 64 -1.81 -0.16 8.07
N GLY A 65 -1.32 1.04 7.76
CA GLY A 65 -0.31 1.74 8.57
C GLY A 65 -0.26 3.24 8.33
N ALA A 66 0.46 3.96 9.21
CA ALA A 66 0.63 5.40 9.09
C ALA A 66 1.29 5.79 7.75
N GLY A 67 0.66 6.67 6.98
CA GLY A 67 1.13 7.11 5.66
C GLY A 67 0.90 6.09 4.54
N LEU A 68 0.38 4.91 4.81
CA LEU A 68 0.11 3.91 3.77
C LEU A 68 -1.11 4.28 2.93
N ALA A 69 -2.19 4.77 3.52
CA ALA A 69 -3.35 5.25 2.75
C ALA A 69 -2.97 6.43 1.83
N GLU A 70 -2.10 7.32 2.30
CA GLU A 70 -1.52 8.41 1.50
C GLU A 70 -0.67 7.91 0.34
N TYR A 71 0.01 6.78 0.53
CA TYR A 71 0.94 6.23 -0.46
C TYR A 71 0.26 5.27 -1.45
N VAL A 72 -0.68 4.44 -1.02
CA VAL A 72 -1.29 3.40 -1.87
C VAL A 72 -2.04 3.95 -3.07
N GLN A 73 -2.59 5.16 -2.98
CA GLN A 73 -3.22 5.82 -4.12
C GLN A 73 -2.26 6.00 -5.29
N HIS A 74 -0.98 6.31 -5.03
CA HIS A 74 0.05 6.42 -6.07
C HIS A 74 0.33 5.06 -6.71
N ILE A 75 0.36 4.00 -5.92
CA ILE A 75 0.58 2.63 -6.44
C ILE A 75 -0.62 2.17 -7.28
N ALA A 76 -1.84 2.48 -6.83
CA ALA A 76 -3.04 2.20 -7.62
C ALA A 76 -3.06 2.97 -8.96
N MET A 77 -2.59 4.23 -8.97
CA MET A 77 -2.44 5.00 -10.21
C MET A 77 -1.37 4.40 -11.12
N ILE A 78 -0.22 3.98 -10.58
CA ILE A 78 0.83 3.30 -11.37
C ILE A 78 0.28 2.00 -11.97
N ASP A 79 -0.43 1.19 -11.19
CA ASP A 79 -1.06 -0.03 -11.71
C ASP A 79 -2.02 0.31 -12.86
N TYR A 80 -2.89 1.29 -12.69
CA TYR A 80 -3.82 1.71 -13.72
C TYR A 80 -3.13 2.25 -14.97
N LEU A 81 -2.21 3.21 -14.81
CA LEU A 81 -1.61 3.92 -15.95
C LEU A 81 -0.59 3.08 -16.72
N CYS A 82 0.15 2.21 -16.02
CA CYS A 82 1.30 1.51 -16.61
C CYS A 82 1.03 0.04 -16.91
N PHE A 83 0.05 -0.59 -16.28
CA PHE A 83 -0.11 -2.04 -16.36
C PHE A 83 -1.51 -2.49 -16.73
N SER A 84 -2.54 -2.09 -15.97
CA SER A 84 -3.87 -2.65 -16.13
C SER A 84 -4.75 -1.94 -17.15
N GLY A 85 -4.65 -0.62 -17.23
CA GLY A 85 -5.51 0.21 -18.09
C GLY A 85 -6.99 0.15 -17.76
N THR A 86 -7.39 -0.48 -16.66
CA THR A 86 -8.77 -0.68 -16.26
C THR A 86 -8.97 -0.50 -14.76
N MET A 87 -10.16 -0.03 -14.37
CA MET A 87 -10.61 0.00 -12.99
C MET A 87 -11.51 -1.18 -12.64
N ASP A 88 -11.87 -2.02 -13.59
CA ASP A 88 -12.76 -3.15 -13.39
C ASP A 88 -12.10 -4.21 -12.48
N GLY A 89 -12.78 -4.59 -11.40
CA GLY A 89 -12.27 -5.54 -10.43
C GLY A 89 -11.06 -5.05 -9.62
N ARG A 90 -10.72 -3.75 -9.71
CA ARG A 90 -9.64 -3.12 -8.94
C ARG A 90 -10.22 -2.49 -7.67
N VAL A 91 -9.56 -2.78 -6.56
CA VAL A 91 -9.87 -2.19 -5.27
C VAL A 91 -8.59 -1.68 -4.63
N CYS A 92 -8.71 -0.66 -3.80
CA CYS A 92 -7.61 -0.13 -3.01
C CYS A 92 -8.04 -0.16 -1.55
N GLU A 93 -7.20 -0.65 -0.68
CA GLU A 93 -7.51 -0.65 0.75
C GLU A 93 -7.53 0.78 1.28
N TYR A 94 -8.44 1.06 2.20
CA TYR A 94 -8.57 2.35 2.86
C TYR A 94 -8.66 2.15 4.37
N VAL A 95 -7.91 2.95 5.10
CA VAL A 95 -7.91 2.96 6.57
C VAL A 95 -8.10 4.39 7.04
N ASP A 96 -9.15 4.65 7.78
CA ASP A 96 -9.53 5.98 8.26
C ASP A 96 -8.88 6.28 9.62
N HIS A 97 -7.55 6.46 9.64
CA HIS A 97 -6.84 6.89 10.84
C HIS A 97 -5.50 7.55 10.52
N LEU A 98 -5.01 8.40 11.41
CA LEU A 98 -3.71 9.06 11.37
C LEU A 98 -3.52 10.07 10.22
N HIS A 99 -4.54 10.35 9.43
CA HIS A 99 -4.47 11.28 8.30
C HIS A 99 -4.15 12.72 8.74
N GLU A 100 -4.56 13.11 9.95
CA GLU A 100 -4.32 14.42 10.54
C GLU A 100 -2.82 14.73 10.74
N HIS A 101 -1.96 13.73 10.62
CA HIS A 101 -0.52 13.89 10.77
C HIS A 101 0.21 14.19 9.46
N PHE A 102 -0.49 14.11 8.32
CA PHE A 102 0.07 14.33 6.99
C PHE A 102 -0.41 15.65 6.38
N LEU A 103 0.43 16.25 5.52
CA LEU A 103 0.10 17.51 4.86
C LEU A 103 -0.92 17.34 3.74
N THR A 104 -0.91 16.19 3.08
CA THR A 104 -1.78 15.86 1.95
C THR A 104 -2.47 14.51 2.18
N PRO A 105 -3.44 14.45 3.10
CA PRO A 105 -4.19 13.23 3.34
C PRO A 105 -4.97 12.80 2.09
N PRO A 106 -5.27 11.50 1.93
CA PRO A 106 -6.03 11.02 0.80
C PRO A 106 -7.47 11.55 0.85
N THR A 107 -7.98 11.92 -0.32
CA THR A 107 -9.38 12.32 -0.48
C THR A 107 -10.15 11.17 -1.11
N VAL A 108 -11.30 10.82 -0.55
CA VAL A 108 -12.19 9.78 -1.07
C VAL A 108 -13.54 10.39 -1.42
N GLU A 109 -13.96 10.26 -2.69
CA GLU A 109 -15.24 10.72 -3.18
C GLU A 109 -15.98 9.57 -3.86
N ALA A 110 -17.25 9.39 -3.52
CA ALA A 110 -18.08 8.30 -4.06
C ALA A 110 -17.40 6.91 -4.01
N GLY A 111 -16.66 6.63 -2.92
CA GLY A 111 -15.95 5.38 -2.71
C GLY A 111 -14.67 5.20 -3.55
N ARG A 112 -14.11 6.27 -4.08
CA ARG A 112 -12.88 6.26 -4.89
C ARG A 112 -11.84 7.21 -4.32
N TYR A 113 -10.59 6.79 -4.30
CA TYR A 113 -9.47 7.70 -4.08
C TYR A 113 -9.42 8.73 -5.21
N MET A 114 -9.33 9.99 -4.83
CA MET A 114 -9.11 11.07 -5.78
C MET A 114 -7.59 11.25 -6.02
N PRO A 115 -7.17 11.51 -7.27
CA PRO A 115 -5.77 11.76 -7.55
C PRO A 115 -5.24 12.94 -6.73
N PRO A 116 -4.07 12.83 -6.08
CA PRO A 116 -3.47 13.96 -5.37
C PRO A 116 -3.04 15.02 -6.38
N THR A 117 -3.21 16.29 -6.01
CA THR A 117 -2.85 17.45 -6.84
C THR A 117 -1.46 17.99 -6.53
N GLU A 118 -0.97 17.72 -5.32
CA GLU A 118 0.34 18.21 -4.88
C GLU A 118 1.47 17.29 -5.34
N PRO A 119 2.64 17.83 -5.68
CA PRO A 119 3.81 17.03 -6.04
C PRO A 119 4.27 16.11 -4.89
N GLY A 120 4.83 14.97 -5.23
CA GLY A 120 5.39 14.01 -4.27
C GLY A 120 4.53 12.78 -4.08
N PHE A 121 4.76 12.06 -2.98
CA PHE A 121 4.07 10.80 -2.64
C PHE A 121 3.03 10.94 -1.52
N SER A 122 2.65 12.18 -1.16
CA SER A 122 1.62 12.49 -0.15
C SER A 122 1.95 12.02 1.29
N VAL A 123 3.17 11.57 1.54
CA VAL A 123 3.60 10.99 2.84
C VAL A 123 4.39 11.96 3.72
N GLN A 124 4.35 13.25 3.41
CA GLN A 124 5.01 14.27 4.22
C GLN A 124 4.20 14.55 5.48
N MET A 125 4.79 14.25 6.63
CA MET A 125 4.17 14.56 7.92
C MET A 125 4.26 16.06 8.25
N SER A 126 3.29 16.57 9.00
CA SER A 126 3.32 17.92 9.53
C SER A 126 4.44 18.08 10.56
N GLU A 127 4.99 19.30 10.67
CA GLU A 127 6.02 19.61 11.68
C GLU A 127 5.52 19.37 13.11
N ALA A 128 4.24 19.64 13.37
CA ALA A 128 3.61 19.39 14.65
C ALA A 128 3.60 17.87 14.98
N ALA A 129 3.28 17.02 14.01
CA ALA A 129 3.32 15.57 14.18
C ALA A 129 4.74 15.06 14.37
N MET A 130 5.68 15.54 13.55
CA MET A 130 7.11 15.21 13.69
C MET A 130 7.65 15.54 15.08
N SER A 131 7.36 16.75 15.59
CA SER A 131 7.77 17.18 16.93
C SER A 131 7.11 16.34 18.03
N ARG A 132 5.80 16.10 17.92
CA ARG A 132 5.02 15.34 18.92
C ARG A 132 5.49 13.90 19.07
N PHE A 133 5.85 13.25 17.97
CA PHE A 133 6.19 11.81 17.92
C PHE A 133 7.69 11.55 17.78
N SER A 134 8.53 12.59 17.74
CA SER A 134 9.98 12.41 17.70
C SER A 134 10.49 11.68 18.92
N ILE A 135 11.32 10.66 18.70
CA ILE A 135 11.97 9.88 19.77
C ILE A 135 13.15 10.67 20.37
N ALA A 136 13.74 11.61 19.62
CA ALA A 136 14.94 12.34 20.03
C ALA A 136 14.74 13.19 21.32
N ASP A 137 13.51 13.66 21.58
CA ASP A 137 13.17 14.45 22.78
C ASP A 137 12.52 13.63 23.92
N ARG A 138 12.28 12.34 23.69
CA ARG A 138 11.77 11.48 24.75
C ARG A 138 12.95 10.94 25.56
N THR A 139 13.27 11.60 26.67
CA THR A 139 13.84 10.91 27.81
C THR A 139 12.89 9.77 28.13
N LEU A 140 13.23 8.56 27.73
CA LEU A 140 12.55 7.34 28.13
C LEU A 140 12.67 7.26 29.67
N ARG A 141 11.72 7.86 30.38
CA ARG A 141 11.48 7.50 31.76
C ARG A 141 10.82 6.12 31.71
N VAL A 142 11.65 5.09 31.64
CA VAL A 142 11.25 3.75 32.03
C VAL A 142 10.99 3.84 33.52
N ALA A 143 9.73 4.01 33.90
CA ALA A 143 9.32 3.76 35.25
C ALA A 143 9.46 2.26 35.47
N VAL A 144 10.59 1.85 36.04
CA VAL A 144 10.76 0.51 36.60
C VAL A 144 9.96 0.55 37.91
N ASN A 145 8.74 0.00 37.90
CA ASN A 145 8.01 -0.41 39.08
C ASN A 145 8.32 -1.87 39.40
#